data_8bc2dd5aa36e913b4a6113a9a62c3551
#
_entry.id   8bc2dd5aa36e913b4a6113a9a62c3551
#
_cell.length_a   1.000
_cell.length_b   1.000
_cell.length_c   1.000
_cell.angle_alpha   90.00
_cell.angle_beta   90.00
_cell.angle_gamma   90.00
#
_symmetry.space_group_name_H-M   'P 1'
#
loop_
_entity.id
_entity.type
_entity.pdbx_description
1 polymer ?
#
loop_
_entity_poly.entity_id
_entity_poly.type
_entity_poly.pdbx_seq_one_letter_code
_entity_poly.pdbx_strand_id
1 'polypeptide(L)'
;VYMVKVSYEQKPFRREVMRTYGASVTPSPSTDTAVGRKILKEHPGTTGSLGCAISEAVEVATSTEGYRYVLGSVLNQVLLHQSVIGLEAKKALDKYNVKPDIIIGCAGGGSNLGGLISPFVGEKLRGEADYRIIAVEPASCPSLTRGKFAYDFCDTGKVCPLSKMYTLG
;
A
#
# COMPACT_ATOMS: atom_id res chain seq x y z
N VAL A 1 -4.00 10.49 11.51
CA VAL A 1 -3.64 9.99 10.17
C VAL A 1 -2.65 10.94 9.53
N TYR A 2 -1.51 10.44 9.08
CA TYR A 2 -0.60 11.19 8.23
C TYR A 2 -0.96 10.97 6.77
N MET A 3 -1.29 12.03 6.06
CA MET A 3 -1.73 11.97 4.66
C MET A 3 -0.72 12.70 3.79
N VAL A 4 -0.31 12.10 2.68
CA VAL A 4 0.63 12.74 1.73
C VAL A 4 0.14 14.15 1.37
N LYS A 5 0.98 15.17 1.51
CA LYS A 5 0.62 16.59 1.39
C LYS A 5 -0.11 16.90 0.08
N VAL A 6 0.40 16.45 -1.05
CA VAL A 6 -0.26 16.65 -2.35
C VAL A 6 -1.67 16.03 -2.38
N SER A 7 -1.87 14.87 -1.78
CA SER A 7 -3.20 14.25 -1.70
C SER A 7 -4.12 14.96 -0.71
N TYR A 8 -3.58 15.48 0.39
CA TYR A 8 -4.32 16.28 1.36
C TYR A 8 -4.91 17.54 0.74
N GLU A 9 -4.15 18.19 -0.16
CA GLU A 9 -4.57 19.40 -0.85
C GLU A 9 -5.51 19.11 -2.02
N GLN A 10 -5.17 18.13 -2.87
CA GLN A 10 -5.92 17.85 -4.12
C GLN A 10 -7.15 16.95 -3.93
N LYS A 11 -7.25 16.23 -2.81
CA LYS A 11 -8.34 15.27 -2.55
C LYS A 11 -9.06 15.56 -1.23
N PRO A 12 -9.68 16.76 -1.10
CA PRO A 12 -10.28 17.22 0.15
C PRO A 12 -11.36 16.28 0.67
N PHE A 13 -12.15 15.64 -0.20
CA PHE A 13 -13.20 14.70 0.23
C PHE A 13 -12.67 13.53 1.05
N ARG A 14 -11.48 12.99 0.73
CA ARG A 14 -10.86 11.91 1.53
C ARG A 14 -10.54 12.38 2.94
N ARG A 15 -10.01 13.58 3.07
CA ARG A 15 -9.71 14.22 4.36
C ARG A 15 -11.00 14.42 5.17
N GLU A 16 -12.07 14.95 4.55
CA GLU A 16 -13.34 15.18 5.24
C GLU A 16 -14.01 13.86 5.67
N VAL A 17 -13.92 12.81 4.86
CA VAL A 17 -14.39 11.47 5.26
C VAL A 17 -13.65 10.97 6.52
N MET A 18 -12.32 11.09 6.55
CA MET A 18 -11.54 10.70 7.73
C MET A 18 -11.95 11.50 8.97
N ARG A 19 -12.15 12.81 8.83
CA ARG A 19 -12.60 13.70 9.91
C ARG A 19 -14.01 13.38 10.40
N THR A 20 -14.91 13.03 9.50
CA THR A 20 -16.27 12.60 9.81
C THR A 20 -16.30 11.37 10.72
N TYR A 21 -15.32 10.46 10.52
CA TYR A 21 -15.13 9.30 11.40
C TYR A 21 -14.26 9.62 12.64
N GLY A 22 -14.00 10.88 12.94
CA GLY A 22 -13.31 11.31 14.15
C GLY A 22 -11.78 11.25 14.09
N ALA A 23 -11.19 11.01 12.90
CA ALA A 23 -9.75 10.97 12.77
C ALA A 23 -9.14 12.37 12.65
N SER A 24 -8.03 12.64 13.35
CA SER A 24 -7.15 13.77 13.08
C SER A 24 -6.31 13.49 11.84
N VAL A 25 -6.25 14.42 10.90
CA VAL A 25 -5.55 14.25 9.63
C VAL A 25 -4.50 15.35 9.47
N THR A 26 -3.23 14.95 9.41
CA THR A 26 -2.07 15.84 9.28
C THR A 26 -1.45 15.66 7.88
N PRO A 27 -1.17 16.75 7.14
CA PRO A 27 -0.42 16.67 5.88
C PRO A 27 1.04 16.28 6.14
N SER A 28 1.56 15.32 5.40
CA SER A 28 2.93 14.83 5.55
C SER A 28 3.79 15.19 4.32
N PRO A 29 5.07 15.61 4.51
CA PRO A 29 5.75 15.74 5.80
C PRO A 29 5.27 16.94 6.60
N SER A 30 5.25 16.79 7.94
CA SER A 30 4.79 17.79 8.89
C SER A 30 5.91 18.29 9.81
N THR A 31 5.61 19.30 10.60
CA THR A 31 6.52 19.77 11.68
C THR A 31 6.26 19.06 13.02
N ASP A 32 5.27 18.18 13.08
CA ASP A 32 4.85 17.53 14.33
C ASP A 32 5.84 16.44 14.78
N THR A 33 6.52 15.81 13.82
CA THR A 33 7.48 14.73 14.06
C THR A 33 8.92 15.15 13.80
N ALA A 34 9.89 14.46 14.41
CA ALA A 34 11.30 14.73 14.17
C ALA A 34 11.71 14.38 12.74
N VAL A 35 11.21 13.23 12.23
CA VAL A 35 11.48 12.80 10.86
C VAL A 35 10.83 13.74 9.83
N GLY A 36 9.63 14.23 10.10
CA GLY A 36 8.95 15.20 9.22
C GLY A 36 9.74 16.51 9.13
N ARG A 37 10.19 17.06 10.27
CA ARG A 37 11.06 18.25 10.31
C ARG A 37 12.37 18.03 9.55
N LYS A 38 12.99 16.85 9.69
CA LYS A 38 14.23 16.50 8.97
C LYS A 38 13.99 16.51 7.46
N ILE A 39 12.94 15.84 6.99
CA ILE A 39 12.59 15.76 5.57
C ILE A 39 12.32 17.17 5.00
N LEU A 40 11.56 18.00 5.71
CA LEU A 40 11.29 19.38 5.30
C LEU A 40 12.55 20.25 5.22
N LYS A 41 13.52 20.01 6.11
CA LYS A 41 14.82 20.72 6.10
C LYS A 41 15.68 20.27 4.91
N GLU A 42 15.73 18.98 4.63
CA GLU A 42 16.54 18.40 3.54
C GLU A 42 15.92 18.66 2.15
N HIS A 43 14.58 18.70 2.09
CA HIS A 43 13.83 18.91 0.86
C HIS A 43 12.76 20.00 1.02
N PRO A 44 13.16 21.29 1.10
CA PRO A 44 12.23 22.41 1.19
C PRO A 44 11.29 22.43 0.00
N GLY A 45 9.98 22.54 0.23
CA GLY A 45 8.97 22.58 -0.84
C GLY A 45 8.53 21.22 -1.37
N THR A 46 8.97 20.11 -0.77
CA THR A 46 8.47 18.77 -1.13
C THR A 46 6.95 18.66 -1.00
N THR A 47 6.32 18.00 -1.97
CA THR A 47 4.89 17.69 -1.92
C THR A 47 4.57 16.44 -1.09
N GLY A 48 5.60 15.83 -0.51
CA GLY A 48 5.51 14.61 0.26
C GLY A 48 5.41 13.34 -0.61
N SER A 49 5.54 12.21 0.05
CA SER A 49 5.37 10.89 -0.52
C SER A 49 4.70 9.95 0.49
N LEU A 50 4.26 8.78 0.03
CA LEU A 50 3.75 7.75 0.94
C LEU A 50 4.83 7.37 1.98
N GLY A 51 6.08 7.26 1.56
CA GLY A 51 7.20 6.96 2.45
C GLY A 51 7.41 8.00 3.55
N CYS A 52 7.20 9.29 3.26
CA CYS A 52 7.22 10.35 4.30
C CYS A 52 6.12 10.13 5.34
N ALA A 53 4.90 9.90 4.89
CA ALA A 53 3.75 9.67 5.78
C ALA A 53 3.92 8.39 6.63
N ILE A 54 4.49 7.34 6.07
CA ILE A 54 4.83 6.11 6.80
C ILE A 54 5.86 6.43 7.90
N SER A 55 6.94 7.14 7.58
CA SER A 55 7.97 7.51 8.56
C SER A 55 7.39 8.24 9.76
N GLU A 56 6.54 9.24 9.53
CA GLU A 56 5.90 10.02 10.61
C GLU A 56 4.94 9.17 11.44
N ALA A 57 4.13 8.34 10.79
CA ALA A 57 3.19 7.46 11.49
C ALA A 57 3.91 6.42 12.36
N VAL A 58 5.01 5.85 11.87
CA VAL A 58 5.83 4.90 12.63
C VAL A 58 6.56 5.58 13.78
N GLU A 59 7.13 6.78 13.58
CA GLU A 59 7.75 7.55 14.66
C GLU A 59 6.76 7.77 15.81
N VAL A 60 5.55 8.24 15.52
CA VAL A 60 4.52 8.47 16.55
C VAL A 60 4.10 7.16 17.23
N ALA A 61 3.92 6.09 16.48
CA ALA A 61 3.50 4.81 17.04
C ALA A 61 4.55 4.17 17.95
N THR A 62 5.83 4.41 17.68
CA THR A 62 6.94 3.86 18.48
C THR A 62 7.34 4.74 19.66
N SER A 63 7.09 6.05 19.59
CA SER A 63 7.46 7.03 20.63
C SER A 63 6.32 7.36 21.60
N THR A 64 5.09 6.95 21.32
CA THR A 64 3.91 7.29 22.14
C THR A 64 3.27 6.01 22.70
N GLU A 65 3.21 5.92 24.03
CA GLU A 65 2.58 4.79 24.69
C GLU A 65 1.10 4.65 24.30
N GLY A 66 0.65 3.41 24.10
CA GLY A 66 -0.73 3.11 23.70
C GLY A 66 -1.03 3.25 22.21
N TYR A 67 -0.16 3.89 21.44
CA TYR A 67 -0.34 4.00 19.99
C TYR A 67 0.01 2.71 19.25
N ARG A 68 -0.65 2.50 18.13
CA ARG A 68 -0.38 1.38 17.22
C ARG A 68 -0.36 1.88 15.80
N TYR A 69 0.59 1.34 15.02
CA TYR A 69 0.70 1.64 13.60
C TYR A 69 -0.25 0.76 12.81
N VAL A 70 -1.11 1.36 11.99
CA VAL A 70 -2.03 0.68 11.08
C VAL A 70 -1.66 1.07 9.66
N LEU A 71 -1.10 0.11 8.93
CA LEU A 71 -0.72 0.26 7.52
C LEU A 71 -1.74 -0.45 6.62
N GLY A 72 -1.97 0.11 5.42
CA GLY A 72 -2.90 -0.46 4.44
C GLY A 72 -2.31 -1.66 3.69
N SER A 73 -1.64 -1.45 2.57
CA SER A 73 -1.55 -2.45 1.50
C SER A 73 -0.25 -3.24 1.36
N VAL A 74 0.76 -3.07 2.22
CA VAL A 74 2.07 -3.75 2.06
C VAL A 74 2.32 -4.91 3.03
N LEU A 75 1.38 -5.21 3.91
CA LEU A 75 1.50 -6.25 4.92
C LEU A 75 0.77 -7.54 4.51
N ASN A 76 1.36 -8.70 4.83
CA ASN A 76 0.77 -10.00 4.55
C ASN A 76 -0.62 -10.18 5.16
N GLN A 77 -0.84 -9.66 6.37
CA GLN A 77 -2.16 -9.69 7.01
C GLN A 77 -3.22 -8.93 6.21
N VAL A 78 -2.85 -7.81 5.57
CA VAL A 78 -3.76 -7.06 4.72
C VAL A 78 -4.05 -7.82 3.43
N LEU A 79 -3.05 -8.49 2.84
CA LEU A 79 -3.23 -9.38 1.69
C LEU A 79 -4.21 -10.50 2.04
N LEU A 80 -4.05 -11.12 3.21
CA LEU A 80 -4.97 -12.17 3.68
C LEU A 80 -6.40 -11.66 3.81
N HIS A 81 -6.62 -10.49 4.40
CA HIS A 81 -7.95 -9.88 4.47
C HIS A 81 -8.50 -9.57 3.08
N GLN A 82 -7.69 -9.05 2.17
CA GLN A 82 -8.12 -8.72 0.80
C GLN A 82 -8.35 -9.95 -0.07
N SER A 83 -7.94 -11.14 0.34
CA SER A 83 -8.26 -12.37 -0.38
C SER A 83 -9.77 -12.65 -0.49
N VAL A 84 -10.58 -12.05 0.39
CA VAL A 84 -12.06 -12.08 0.28
C VAL A 84 -12.53 -11.59 -1.09
N ILE A 85 -11.86 -10.60 -1.68
CA ILE A 85 -12.20 -10.07 -3.02
C ILE A 85 -12.04 -11.15 -4.08
N GLY A 86 -10.91 -11.85 -4.09
CA GLY A 86 -10.67 -12.95 -5.02
C GLY A 86 -11.63 -14.12 -4.81
N LEU A 87 -11.88 -14.49 -3.55
CA LEU A 87 -12.80 -15.57 -3.20
C LEU A 87 -14.25 -15.28 -3.62
N GLU A 88 -14.73 -14.06 -3.41
CA GLU A 88 -16.05 -13.63 -3.83
C GLU A 88 -16.15 -13.49 -5.35
N ALA A 89 -15.13 -12.95 -6.00
CA ALA A 89 -15.05 -12.91 -7.46
C ALA A 89 -15.13 -14.31 -8.06
N LYS A 90 -14.35 -15.26 -7.52
CA LYS A 90 -14.41 -16.67 -7.96
C LYS A 90 -15.80 -17.27 -7.77
N LYS A 91 -16.41 -17.09 -6.60
CA LYS A 91 -17.78 -17.54 -6.33
C LYS A 91 -18.81 -16.97 -7.32
N ALA A 92 -18.67 -15.68 -7.65
CA ALA A 92 -19.56 -15.04 -8.62
C ALA A 92 -19.38 -15.63 -10.03
N LEU A 93 -18.15 -15.83 -10.46
CA LEU A 93 -17.83 -16.46 -11.74
C LEU A 93 -18.40 -17.88 -11.82
N ASP A 94 -18.21 -18.69 -10.80
CA ASP A 94 -18.74 -20.06 -10.72
C ASP A 94 -20.27 -20.06 -10.77
N LYS A 95 -20.93 -19.16 -10.04
CA LYS A 95 -22.39 -19.01 -10.04
C LYS A 95 -22.98 -18.75 -11.43
N TYR A 96 -22.27 -17.94 -12.22
CA TYR A 96 -22.71 -17.60 -13.58
C TYR A 96 -22.08 -18.47 -14.67
N ASN A 97 -21.34 -19.51 -14.29
CA ASN A 97 -20.62 -20.42 -15.19
C ASN A 97 -19.70 -19.66 -16.17
N VAL A 98 -18.99 -18.66 -15.66
CA VAL A 98 -18.03 -17.84 -16.41
C VAL A 98 -16.61 -18.26 -16.05
N LYS A 99 -15.79 -18.58 -17.04
CA LYS A 99 -14.35 -18.83 -16.87
C LYS A 99 -13.57 -17.64 -17.44
N PRO A 100 -12.79 -16.92 -16.64
CA PRO A 100 -11.96 -15.84 -17.16
C PRO A 100 -10.72 -16.40 -17.84
N ASP A 101 -10.32 -15.82 -18.96
CA ASP A 101 -9.03 -16.08 -19.62
C ASP A 101 -7.93 -15.22 -19.01
N ILE A 102 -8.28 -13.99 -18.65
CA ILE A 102 -7.34 -12.96 -18.17
C ILE A 102 -7.86 -12.35 -16.88
N ILE A 103 -6.97 -12.23 -15.90
CA ILE A 103 -7.23 -11.53 -14.63
C ILE A 103 -6.28 -10.34 -14.54
N ILE A 104 -6.84 -9.15 -14.39
CA ILE A 104 -6.06 -7.90 -14.35
C ILE A 104 -6.26 -7.25 -12.99
N GLY A 105 -5.18 -6.94 -12.28
CA GLY A 105 -5.22 -6.29 -10.98
C GLY A 105 -4.15 -5.22 -10.81
N CYS A 106 -4.45 -4.21 -9.99
CA CYS A 106 -3.52 -3.13 -9.66
C CYS A 106 -2.52 -3.56 -8.59
N ALA A 107 -1.25 -3.25 -8.81
CA ALA A 107 -0.17 -3.46 -7.87
C ALA A 107 0.41 -2.12 -7.39
N GLY A 108 -0.06 -1.64 -6.24
CA GLY A 108 0.58 -0.59 -5.47
C GLY A 108 1.44 -1.23 -4.37
N GLY A 109 0.91 -1.34 -3.14
CA GLY A 109 1.55 -2.09 -2.05
C GLY A 109 1.46 -3.62 -2.22
N GLY A 110 0.68 -4.13 -3.16
CA GLY A 110 0.60 -5.55 -3.53
C GLY A 110 -0.60 -6.32 -2.98
N SER A 111 -1.22 -5.88 -1.89
CA SER A 111 -2.32 -6.64 -1.28
C SER A 111 -3.60 -6.66 -2.11
N ASN A 112 -3.89 -5.60 -2.87
CA ASN A 112 -5.03 -5.58 -3.79
C ASN A 112 -4.88 -6.64 -4.89
N LEU A 113 -3.73 -6.66 -5.55
CA LEU A 113 -3.43 -7.68 -6.56
C LEU A 113 -3.42 -9.07 -5.93
N GLY A 114 -2.65 -9.26 -4.85
CA GLY A 114 -2.50 -10.55 -4.17
C GLY A 114 -3.83 -11.11 -3.68
N GLY A 115 -4.69 -10.27 -3.09
CA GLY A 115 -6.01 -10.67 -2.62
C GLY A 115 -6.92 -11.10 -3.77
N LEU A 116 -6.93 -10.33 -4.88
CA LEU A 116 -7.73 -10.67 -6.06
C LEU A 116 -7.30 -12.01 -6.68
N ILE A 117 -6.00 -12.19 -6.89
CA ILE A 117 -5.51 -13.33 -7.68
C ILE A 117 -5.33 -14.62 -6.85
N SER A 118 -5.38 -14.55 -5.52
CA SER A 118 -5.05 -15.69 -4.64
C SER A 118 -5.77 -17.01 -4.98
N PRO A 119 -7.10 -17.07 -5.19
CA PRO A 119 -7.77 -18.34 -5.54
C PRO A 119 -7.38 -18.84 -6.94
N PHE A 120 -7.19 -17.93 -7.88
CA PHE A 120 -6.85 -18.25 -9.26
C PHE A 120 -5.39 -18.75 -9.39
N VAL A 121 -4.46 -18.15 -8.64
CA VAL A 121 -3.08 -18.66 -8.54
C VAL A 121 -3.09 -20.05 -7.91
N GLY A 122 -3.93 -20.29 -6.89
CA GLY A 122 -4.09 -21.59 -6.28
C GLY A 122 -4.50 -22.67 -7.28
N GLU A 123 -5.51 -22.40 -8.13
CA GLU A 123 -5.93 -23.31 -9.19
C GLU A 123 -4.83 -23.55 -10.23
N LYS A 124 -4.13 -22.48 -10.63
CA LYS A 124 -3.02 -22.59 -11.57
C LYS A 124 -1.88 -23.45 -11.02
N LEU A 125 -1.51 -23.29 -9.74
CA LEU A 125 -0.49 -24.10 -9.10
C LEU A 125 -0.86 -25.58 -8.95
N ARG A 126 -2.15 -25.88 -8.83
CA ARG A 126 -2.66 -27.27 -8.82
C ARG A 126 -2.86 -27.86 -10.22
N GLY A 127 -2.64 -27.07 -11.27
CA GLY A 127 -2.87 -27.51 -12.65
C GLY A 127 -4.35 -27.60 -13.07
N GLU A 128 -5.24 -26.97 -12.33
CA GLU A 128 -6.69 -26.98 -12.57
C GLU A 128 -7.13 -25.97 -13.63
N ALA A 129 -6.36 -24.89 -13.81
CA ALA A 129 -6.63 -23.83 -14.77
C ALA A 129 -5.34 -23.11 -15.18
N ASP A 130 -5.37 -22.43 -16.34
CA ASP A 130 -4.25 -21.62 -16.84
C ASP A 130 -4.71 -20.20 -17.15
N TYR A 131 -4.89 -19.41 -16.10
CA TYR A 131 -5.22 -17.97 -16.20
C TYR A 131 -4.00 -17.15 -16.61
N ARG A 132 -4.18 -16.20 -17.52
CA ARG A 132 -3.21 -15.13 -17.74
C ARG A 132 -3.44 -14.03 -16.69
N ILE A 133 -2.46 -13.82 -15.81
CA ILE A 133 -2.53 -12.81 -14.76
C ILE A 133 -1.67 -11.62 -15.16
N ILE A 134 -2.27 -10.42 -15.14
CA ILE A 134 -1.62 -9.17 -15.50
C ILE A 134 -1.64 -8.24 -14.28
N ALA A 135 -0.45 -7.91 -13.76
CA ALA A 135 -0.25 -6.90 -12.75
C ALA A 135 -0.05 -5.53 -13.41
N VAL A 136 -0.82 -4.54 -12.99
CA VAL A 136 -0.71 -3.16 -13.48
C VAL A 136 -0.17 -2.27 -12.38
N GLU A 137 0.95 -1.62 -12.62
CA GLU A 137 1.57 -0.69 -11.67
C GLU A 137 1.79 0.69 -12.30
N PRO A 138 1.94 1.76 -11.48
CA PRO A 138 2.23 3.10 -11.99
C PRO A 138 3.60 3.16 -12.65
N ALA A 139 3.70 3.81 -13.81
CA ALA A 139 4.99 4.03 -14.47
C ALA A 139 5.96 4.89 -13.63
N SER A 140 5.43 5.72 -12.72
CA SER A 140 6.19 6.53 -11.77
C SER A 140 6.74 5.75 -10.58
N CYS A 141 6.21 4.54 -10.33
CA CYS A 141 6.67 3.66 -9.24
C CYS A 141 6.64 2.19 -9.70
N PRO A 142 7.52 1.80 -10.66
CA PRO A 142 7.48 0.50 -11.32
C PRO A 142 8.21 -0.57 -10.51
N SER A 143 7.78 -0.84 -9.27
CA SER A 143 8.46 -1.73 -8.34
C SER A 143 8.60 -3.16 -8.85
N LEU A 144 7.55 -3.71 -9.50
CA LEU A 144 7.57 -5.09 -10.00
C LEU A 144 8.38 -5.24 -11.29
N THR A 145 8.35 -4.25 -12.18
CA THR A 145 9.02 -4.35 -13.49
C THR A 145 10.47 -3.88 -13.48
N ARG A 146 10.82 -2.93 -12.60
CA ARG A 146 12.16 -2.33 -12.53
C ARG A 146 12.83 -2.44 -11.16
N GLY A 147 12.07 -2.76 -10.12
CA GLY A 147 12.59 -2.94 -8.77
C GLY A 147 13.45 -4.19 -8.64
N LYS A 148 14.47 -4.13 -7.79
CA LYS A 148 15.26 -5.29 -7.37
C LYS A 148 14.60 -5.94 -6.15
N PHE A 149 14.57 -7.26 -6.11
CA PHE A 149 14.12 -7.98 -4.93
C PHE A 149 15.24 -8.03 -3.89
N ALA A 150 15.22 -7.08 -2.96
CA ALA A 150 16.30 -6.88 -1.98
C ALA A 150 15.71 -6.41 -0.63
N TYR A 151 16.55 -6.41 0.40
CA TYR A 151 16.20 -5.76 1.67
C TYR A 151 16.28 -4.25 1.51
N ASP A 152 15.20 -3.56 1.87
CA ASP A 152 15.12 -2.10 1.82
C ASP A 152 14.15 -1.57 2.87
N PHE A 153 14.20 -0.25 3.09
CA PHE A 153 13.23 0.46 3.92
C PHE A 153 11.95 0.75 3.12
N CYS A 154 10.81 0.53 3.74
CA CYS A 154 9.52 0.88 3.12
C CYS A 154 9.14 2.36 3.30
N ASP A 155 10.01 3.16 3.90
CA ASP A 155 9.75 4.56 4.25
C ASP A 155 10.95 5.47 3.96
N THR A 156 10.65 6.75 3.65
CA THR A 156 11.65 7.74 3.26
C THR A 156 12.63 8.08 4.38
N GLY A 157 12.16 8.17 5.61
CA GLY A 157 12.96 8.53 6.78
C GLY A 157 13.76 7.37 7.37
N LYS A 158 13.59 6.16 6.84
CA LYS A 158 14.26 4.93 7.31
C LYS A 158 13.99 4.63 8.79
N VAL A 159 12.77 4.87 9.24
CA VAL A 159 12.29 4.61 10.60
C VAL A 159 11.78 3.18 10.73
N CYS A 160 11.25 2.62 9.64
CA CYS A 160 10.77 1.24 9.61
C CYS A 160 11.93 0.23 9.57
N PRO A 161 11.70 -1.00 10.03
CA PRO A 161 12.69 -2.07 9.89
C PRO A 161 12.90 -2.43 8.42
N LEU A 162 14.10 -2.96 8.11
CA LEU A 162 14.41 -3.53 6.81
C LEU A 162 13.49 -4.72 6.50
N SER A 163 12.91 -4.72 5.32
CA SER A 163 12.07 -5.81 4.82
C SER A 163 12.54 -6.25 3.44
N LYS A 164 12.44 -7.55 3.17
CA LYS A 164 12.73 -8.08 1.83
C LYS A 164 11.54 -7.80 0.92
N MET A 165 11.74 -6.94 -0.08
CA MET A 165 10.71 -6.43 -0.95
C MET A 165 11.26 -6.09 -2.33
N TYR A 166 10.38 -5.85 -3.29
CA TYR A 166 10.77 -5.19 -4.53
C TYR A 166 11.01 -3.71 -4.26
N THR A 167 12.18 -3.23 -4.61
CA THR A 167 12.62 -1.85 -4.38
C THR A 167 13.26 -1.26 -5.63
N LEU A 168 13.21 0.06 -5.74
CA LEU A 168 13.91 0.79 -6.80
C LEU A 168 15.33 1.23 -6.38
N GLY A 169 15.73 0.92 -5.16
CA GLY A 169 17.05 1.26 -4.58
C GLY A 169 16.99 2.39 -3.59
#